data_6121c62f4aa75b701959b21a9413e01f
#
_entry.id   6121c62f4aa75b701959b21a9413e01f
#
_cell.length_a   1.000
_cell.length_b   1.000
_cell.length_c   1.000
_cell.angle_alpha   90.00
_cell.angle_beta   90.00
_cell.angle_gamma   90.00
#
_symmetry.space_group_name_H-M   'P 1'
#
loop_
_entity.id
_entity.type
_entity.pdbx_description
1 polymer ?
#
loop_
_entity_poly.entity_id
_entity_poly.type
_entity_poly.pdbx_seq_one_letter_code
_entity_poly.pdbx_strand_id
1 'polypeptide(L)'
;MKKYFGLALMVALSVNALAQHRLEKIWETDSVINLPESVLPDVQHKILYVSQMGNNPNDKDGIGGVAKIGTDGKIIDLNWITGLNSPKGLARLGNLMYAADLSDVVVIDVAKGKVLLKIAIDSAKFLNDITVSDKGTVYVSDSRTKRIHKIEKNKASLYLENINGVNGLKAIGEDLYIIGGKTIWKADAQKKLAKLAELPNGGDGLEPVGKGDFLFTSWSGYIYYVYADGKYDLLLDTHLEKKNTADLGYDPVKRILYIPTFWKKSVMAYQLK
;
A
#
# COMPACT_ATOMS: atom_id res chain seq x y z
N MET A 1 36.04 30.84 61.92
CA MET A 1 36.10 30.45 60.51
C MET A 1 35.00 29.41 60.24
N LYS A 2 33.87 29.81 59.65
CA LYS A 2 32.76 28.89 59.29
C LYS A 2 32.93 28.49 57.83
N LYS A 3 33.15 27.20 57.55
CA LYS A 3 33.20 26.64 56.18
C LYS A 3 31.79 26.32 55.75
N TYR A 4 31.29 26.95 54.68
CA TYR A 4 30.07 26.59 54.00
C TYR A 4 30.39 25.54 52.93
N PHE A 5 29.83 24.32 53.06
CA PHE A 5 29.86 23.30 52.04
C PHE A 5 28.61 23.54 51.13
N GLY A 6 28.85 24.00 49.93
CA GLY A 6 27.79 24.10 48.93
C GLY A 6 27.53 22.75 48.27
N LEU A 7 26.35 22.22 48.47
CA LEU A 7 25.87 21.00 47.82
C LEU A 7 25.33 21.37 46.42
N ALA A 8 26.08 21.04 45.37
CA ALA A 8 25.63 21.21 44.00
C ALA A 8 24.67 20.06 43.66
N LEU A 9 23.40 20.38 43.46
CA LEU A 9 22.35 19.44 43.04
C LEU A 9 22.48 19.29 41.49
N MET A 10 23.06 18.19 41.01
CA MET A 10 22.99 17.82 39.59
C MET A 10 21.59 17.30 39.24
N VAL A 11 20.80 18.09 38.54
CA VAL A 11 19.55 17.63 37.94
C VAL A 11 19.90 16.87 36.65
N ALA A 12 19.84 15.54 36.71
CA ALA A 12 19.93 14.70 35.53
C ALA A 12 18.63 14.85 34.72
N LEU A 13 18.65 15.61 33.64
CA LEU A 13 17.61 15.62 32.63
C LEU A 13 17.67 14.28 31.87
N SER A 14 16.79 13.36 32.22
CA SER A 14 16.57 12.15 31.41
C SER A 14 15.88 12.58 30.09
N VAL A 15 16.67 12.74 29.04
CA VAL A 15 16.13 12.83 27.68
C VAL A 15 15.58 11.46 27.34
N ASN A 16 14.26 11.30 27.37
CA ASN A 16 13.61 10.14 26.77
C ASN A 16 13.85 10.22 25.26
N ALA A 17 14.91 9.58 24.78
CA ALA A 17 15.06 9.30 23.38
C ALA A 17 13.93 8.33 23.00
N LEU A 18 12.83 8.84 22.45
CA LEU A 18 11.85 7.99 21.78
C LEU A 18 12.62 7.23 20.70
N ALA A 19 12.60 5.91 20.78
CA ALA A 19 13.24 5.07 19.78
C ALA A 19 12.56 5.37 18.43
N GLN A 20 13.31 6.00 17.54
CA GLN A 20 12.84 6.30 16.18
C GLN A 20 12.58 4.97 15.46
N HIS A 21 11.44 4.87 14.78
CA HIS A 21 11.17 3.70 13.96
C HIS A 21 12.23 3.56 12.86
N ARG A 22 12.61 2.31 12.57
CA ARG A 22 13.58 2.00 11.52
C ARG A 22 13.22 0.72 10.79
N LEU A 23 13.72 0.58 9.57
CA LEU A 23 13.57 -0.62 8.75
C LEU A 23 14.90 -1.40 8.70
N GLU A 24 14.81 -2.70 8.95
CA GLU A 24 15.92 -3.64 8.77
C GLU A 24 15.57 -4.58 7.61
N LYS A 25 16.37 -4.56 6.53
CA LYS A 25 16.14 -5.40 5.36
C LYS A 25 16.29 -6.88 5.72
N ILE A 26 15.28 -7.69 5.35
CA ILE A 26 15.27 -9.13 5.57
C ILE A 26 15.75 -9.86 4.31
N TRP A 27 15.10 -9.58 3.18
CA TRP A 27 15.40 -10.19 1.88
C TRP A 27 14.94 -9.29 0.73
N GLU A 28 15.41 -9.63 -0.47
CA GLU A 28 14.94 -9.12 -1.75
C GLU A 28 14.92 -10.30 -2.73
N THR A 29 13.87 -10.43 -3.53
CA THR A 29 13.79 -11.47 -4.57
C THR A 29 14.75 -11.15 -5.72
N ASP A 30 15.00 -12.15 -6.56
CA ASP A 30 15.58 -11.90 -7.88
C ASP A 30 14.69 -10.99 -8.72
N SER A 31 15.28 -10.31 -9.71
CA SER A 31 14.61 -9.35 -10.61
C SER A 31 13.83 -10.05 -11.71
N VAL A 32 12.87 -10.90 -11.35
CA VAL A 32 12.09 -11.77 -12.25
C VAL A 32 10.60 -11.46 -12.28
N ILE A 33 10.12 -10.57 -11.38
CA ILE A 33 8.70 -10.20 -11.29
C ILE A 33 8.45 -9.02 -12.22
N ASN A 34 7.54 -9.18 -13.18
CA ASN A 34 7.44 -8.24 -14.30
C ASN A 34 6.64 -6.97 -13.94
N LEU A 35 7.35 -5.87 -13.65
CA LEU A 35 6.79 -4.60 -13.16
C LEU A 35 5.84 -4.81 -11.96
N PRO A 36 6.36 -5.30 -10.80
CA PRO A 36 5.54 -5.49 -9.62
C PRO A 36 5.07 -4.15 -9.07
N GLU A 37 3.78 -4.04 -8.77
CA GLU A 37 3.20 -2.78 -8.32
C GLU A 37 2.60 -2.86 -6.93
N SER A 38 1.84 -3.94 -6.60
CA SER A 38 1.25 -4.14 -5.27
C SER A 38 1.61 -5.50 -4.71
N VAL A 39 1.74 -5.59 -3.39
CA VAL A 39 1.93 -6.84 -2.65
C VAL A 39 0.82 -7.01 -1.63
N LEU A 40 0.04 -8.08 -1.75
CA LEU A 40 -1.02 -8.44 -0.82
C LEU A 40 -0.60 -9.65 0.03
N PRO A 41 -0.29 -9.49 1.33
CA PRO A 41 0.10 -10.59 2.19
C PRO A 41 -1.06 -11.50 2.58
N ASP A 42 -0.87 -12.82 2.44
CA ASP A 42 -1.66 -13.87 3.05
C ASP A 42 -0.77 -14.57 4.09
N VAL A 43 -0.62 -13.94 5.24
CA VAL A 43 0.33 -14.38 6.27
C VAL A 43 -0.04 -15.73 6.87
N GLN A 44 -1.33 -16.09 6.89
CA GLN A 44 -1.81 -17.38 7.38
C GLN A 44 -1.29 -18.53 6.52
N HIS A 45 -1.28 -18.35 5.20
CA HIS A 45 -0.79 -19.35 4.24
C HIS A 45 0.66 -19.14 3.85
N LYS A 46 1.35 -18.14 4.42
CA LYS A 46 2.74 -17.75 4.10
C LYS A 46 2.95 -17.42 2.63
N ILE A 47 1.96 -16.76 2.01
CA ILE A 47 1.95 -16.36 0.60
C ILE A 47 1.90 -14.83 0.51
N LEU A 48 2.58 -14.29 -0.46
CA LEU A 48 2.42 -12.91 -0.94
C LEU A 48 1.89 -12.99 -2.37
N TYR A 49 0.77 -12.33 -2.63
CA TYR A 49 0.29 -12.12 -4.00
C TYR A 49 0.88 -10.82 -4.51
N VAL A 50 1.46 -10.85 -5.70
CA VAL A 50 2.14 -9.70 -6.28
C VAL A 50 1.53 -9.41 -7.64
N SER A 51 0.98 -8.22 -7.84
CA SER A 51 0.52 -7.80 -9.15
C SER A 51 1.70 -7.56 -10.08
N GLN A 52 1.54 -7.96 -11.33
CA GLN A 52 2.52 -7.80 -12.41
C GLN A 52 1.86 -7.07 -13.58
N MET A 53 2.31 -5.85 -13.85
CA MET A 53 1.72 -5.04 -14.93
C MET A 53 2.15 -5.45 -16.34
N GLY A 54 3.01 -6.46 -16.48
CA GLY A 54 3.52 -6.86 -17.77
C GLY A 54 4.68 -5.96 -18.24
N ASN A 55 4.63 -5.49 -19.48
CA ASN A 55 5.73 -4.71 -20.07
C ASN A 55 5.56 -3.20 -19.89
N ASN A 56 4.32 -2.73 -19.78
CA ASN A 56 3.99 -1.31 -19.70
C ASN A 56 2.75 -1.11 -18.81
N PRO A 57 2.80 -0.18 -17.85
CA PRO A 57 1.69 0.07 -16.92
C PRO A 57 0.42 0.64 -17.57
N ASN A 58 0.43 0.92 -18.89
CA ASN A 58 -0.70 1.52 -19.61
C ASN A 58 -1.34 0.59 -20.64
N ASP A 59 -0.73 -0.56 -20.93
CA ASP A 59 -1.15 -1.39 -22.06
C ASP A 59 -2.30 -2.33 -21.69
N LYS A 60 -3.22 -2.46 -22.62
CA LYS A 60 -4.30 -3.46 -22.57
C LYS A 60 -3.95 -4.63 -23.49
N ASP A 61 -2.90 -5.35 -23.14
CA ASP A 61 -2.29 -6.38 -23.99
C ASP A 61 -2.49 -7.82 -23.48
N GLY A 62 -3.08 -7.98 -22.27
CA GLY A 62 -3.29 -9.27 -21.66
C GLY A 62 -2.03 -9.96 -21.14
N ILE A 63 -0.90 -9.23 -20.99
CA ILE A 63 0.38 -9.78 -20.51
C ILE A 63 0.49 -9.73 -18.98
N GLY A 64 -0.28 -8.84 -18.34
CA GLY A 64 -0.29 -8.70 -16.90
C GLY A 64 -0.88 -9.92 -16.16
N GLY A 65 -0.66 -9.96 -14.85
CA GLY A 65 -1.12 -11.06 -14.01
C GLY A 65 -0.88 -10.85 -12.52
N VAL A 66 -1.00 -11.94 -11.76
CA VAL A 66 -0.66 -11.98 -10.34
C VAL A 66 0.27 -13.16 -10.08
N ALA A 67 1.42 -12.89 -9.47
CA ALA A 67 2.36 -13.90 -9.01
C ALA A 67 2.06 -14.32 -7.58
N LYS A 68 2.55 -15.51 -7.20
CA LYS A 68 2.69 -15.98 -5.82
C LYS A 68 4.15 -16.08 -5.44
N ILE A 69 4.51 -15.49 -4.31
CA ILE A 69 5.82 -15.71 -3.68
C ILE A 69 5.62 -16.09 -2.21
N GLY A 70 6.60 -16.73 -1.61
CA GLY A 70 6.59 -17.03 -0.19
C GLY A 70 6.88 -15.79 0.65
N THR A 71 6.43 -15.77 1.92
CA THR A 71 6.82 -14.73 2.87
C THR A 71 8.33 -14.74 3.20
N ASP A 72 9.05 -15.77 2.73
CA ASP A 72 10.51 -15.91 2.77
C ASP A 72 11.22 -15.40 1.48
N GLY A 73 10.45 -14.84 0.54
CA GLY A 73 10.94 -14.27 -0.71
C GLY A 73 11.12 -15.30 -1.86
N LYS A 74 10.86 -16.58 -1.62
CA LYS A 74 10.99 -17.60 -2.68
C LYS A 74 9.84 -17.49 -3.67
N ILE A 75 10.15 -17.56 -4.94
CA ILE A 75 9.15 -17.63 -6.00
C ILE A 75 8.40 -18.97 -5.92
N ILE A 76 7.07 -18.91 -5.86
CA ILE A 76 6.19 -20.09 -5.86
C ILE A 76 5.61 -20.27 -7.27
N ASP A 77 4.99 -19.23 -7.83
CA ASP A 77 4.38 -19.26 -9.16
C ASP A 77 4.28 -17.84 -9.72
N LEU A 78 5.04 -17.55 -10.76
CA LEU A 78 5.00 -16.24 -11.43
C LEU A 78 3.75 -16.07 -12.32
N ASN A 79 3.06 -17.14 -12.67
CA ASN A 79 1.95 -17.17 -13.61
C ASN A 79 0.64 -17.67 -12.96
N TRP A 80 0.46 -17.45 -11.67
CA TRP A 80 -0.70 -17.94 -10.93
C TRP A 80 -2.03 -17.41 -11.51
N ILE A 81 -2.08 -16.13 -11.85
CA ILE A 81 -3.15 -15.55 -12.67
C ILE A 81 -2.48 -14.85 -13.84
N THR A 82 -2.99 -15.08 -15.05
CA THR A 82 -2.51 -14.48 -16.30
C THR A 82 -3.67 -13.90 -17.09
N GLY A 83 -3.37 -13.18 -18.19
CA GLY A 83 -4.40 -12.63 -19.07
C GLY A 83 -5.08 -11.37 -18.53
N LEU A 84 -4.45 -10.71 -17.56
CA LEU A 84 -4.81 -9.36 -17.15
C LEU A 84 -4.06 -8.33 -18.00
N ASN A 85 -4.53 -7.09 -18.01
CA ASN A 85 -3.87 -6.05 -18.78
C ASN A 85 -2.66 -5.49 -18.04
N SER A 86 -2.94 -4.67 -17.02
CA SER A 86 -1.90 -4.05 -16.21
C SER A 86 -2.42 -3.90 -14.77
N PRO A 87 -2.59 -5.02 -14.04
CA PRO A 87 -3.14 -5.02 -12.70
C PRO A 87 -2.18 -4.31 -11.74
N LYS A 88 -2.75 -3.47 -10.88
CA LYS A 88 -2.05 -2.67 -9.88
C LYS A 88 -2.48 -3.10 -8.49
N GLY A 89 -3.16 -2.24 -7.74
CA GLY A 89 -3.60 -2.53 -6.39
C GLY A 89 -4.36 -3.85 -6.26
N LEU A 90 -4.13 -4.54 -5.15
CA LEU A 90 -4.76 -5.81 -4.79
C LEU A 90 -5.45 -5.71 -3.44
N ALA A 91 -6.68 -6.18 -3.33
CA ALA A 91 -7.40 -6.30 -2.06
C ALA A 91 -8.07 -7.68 -1.94
N ARG A 92 -8.35 -8.13 -0.70
CA ARG A 92 -8.97 -9.43 -0.48
C ARG A 92 -9.98 -9.40 0.67
N LEU A 93 -11.10 -10.07 0.47
CA LEU A 93 -12.06 -10.40 1.52
C LEU A 93 -12.45 -11.88 1.41
N GLY A 94 -12.08 -12.67 2.42
CA GLY A 94 -12.29 -14.11 2.41
C GLY A 94 -11.58 -14.78 1.22
N ASN A 95 -12.34 -15.49 0.37
CA ASN A 95 -11.81 -16.16 -0.81
C ASN A 95 -11.81 -15.30 -2.08
N LEU A 96 -12.32 -14.07 -2.02
CA LEU A 96 -12.34 -13.16 -3.16
C LEU A 96 -11.20 -12.17 -3.10
N MET A 97 -10.40 -12.13 -4.16
CA MET A 97 -9.39 -11.10 -4.40
C MET A 97 -9.90 -10.18 -5.50
N TYR A 98 -9.61 -8.91 -5.35
CA TYR A 98 -9.92 -7.85 -6.30
C TYR A 98 -8.63 -7.22 -6.79
N ALA A 99 -8.50 -7.05 -8.11
CA ALA A 99 -7.36 -6.40 -8.74
C ALA A 99 -7.84 -5.22 -9.59
N ALA A 100 -7.22 -4.06 -9.44
CA ALA A 100 -7.46 -2.89 -10.27
C ALA A 100 -6.71 -3.05 -11.61
N ASP A 101 -7.42 -3.28 -12.72
CA ASP A 101 -6.84 -3.58 -14.03
C ASP A 101 -7.24 -2.54 -15.08
N LEU A 102 -6.58 -1.39 -15.04
CA LEU A 102 -6.78 -0.22 -15.91
C LEU A 102 -8.20 0.36 -15.93
N SER A 103 -9.17 -0.34 -16.50
CA SER A 103 -10.56 0.09 -16.61
C SER A 103 -11.55 -0.87 -15.94
N ASP A 104 -11.04 -2.00 -15.47
CA ASP A 104 -11.85 -3.06 -14.92
C ASP A 104 -11.35 -3.43 -13.50
N VAL A 105 -12.28 -3.81 -12.62
CA VAL A 105 -11.91 -4.52 -11.41
C VAL A 105 -12.09 -6.01 -11.66
N VAL A 106 -11.00 -6.75 -11.57
CA VAL A 106 -11.00 -8.21 -11.78
C VAL A 106 -11.24 -8.90 -10.45
N VAL A 107 -12.22 -9.80 -10.41
CA VAL A 107 -12.54 -10.63 -9.23
C VAL A 107 -11.96 -12.01 -9.43
N ILE A 108 -11.16 -12.47 -8.47
CA ILE A 108 -10.43 -13.73 -8.52
C ILE A 108 -10.86 -14.63 -7.35
N ASP A 109 -11.16 -15.90 -7.64
CA ASP A 109 -11.31 -16.95 -6.64
C ASP A 109 -9.92 -17.42 -6.22
N VAL A 110 -9.53 -17.09 -5.01
CA VAL A 110 -8.17 -17.38 -4.51
C VAL A 110 -7.92 -18.88 -4.36
N ALA A 111 -8.91 -19.64 -3.87
CA ALA A 111 -8.77 -21.07 -3.67
C ALA A 111 -8.66 -21.83 -5.00
N LYS A 112 -9.36 -21.38 -6.04
CA LYS A 112 -9.32 -22.01 -7.37
C LYS A 112 -8.24 -21.45 -8.28
N GLY A 113 -7.65 -20.28 -7.96
CA GLY A 113 -6.71 -19.58 -8.83
C GLY A 113 -7.35 -19.21 -10.17
N LYS A 114 -8.56 -18.65 -10.16
CA LYS A 114 -9.32 -18.34 -11.37
C LYS A 114 -9.98 -16.98 -11.32
N VAL A 115 -9.94 -16.28 -12.44
CA VAL A 115 -10.76 -15.09 -12.67
C VAL A 115 -12.24 -15.54 -12.72
N LEU A 116 -13.08 -14.94 -11.86
CA LEU A 116 -14.51 -15.17 -11.84
C LEU A 116 -15.25 -14.24 -12.78
N LEU A 117 -14.92 -12.95 -12.72
CA LEU A 117 -15.56 -11.92 -13.55
C LEU A 117 -14.67 -10.66 -13.61
N LYS A 118 -14.96 -9.81 -14.58
CA LYS A 118 -14.41 -8.46 -14.69
C LYS A 118 -15.56 -7.46 -14.58
N ILE A 119 -15.41 -6.47 -13.72
CA ILE A 119 -16.40 -5.41 -13.48
C ILE A 119 -15.87 -4.16 -14.16
N ALA A 120 -16.43 -3.82 -15.32
CA ALA A 120 -16.08 -2.60 -16.02
C ALA A 120 -16.49 -1.36 -15.21
N ILE A 121 -15.59 -0.38 -15.14
CA ILE A 121 -15.86 0.91 -14.51
C ILE A 121 -16.08 1.94 -15.62
N ASP A 122 -17.29 2.44 -15.76
CA ASP A 122 -17.62 3.43 -16.78
C ASP A 122 -16.73 4.66 -16.68
N SER A 123 -16.16 5.06 -17.81
CA SER A 123 -15.25 6.20 -17.95
C SER A 123 -13.93 6.09 -17.17
N ALA A 124 -13.60 4.95 -16.58
CA ALA A 124 -12.30 4.74 -15.96
C ALA A 124 -11.17 4.79 -17.00
N LYS A 125 -10.03 5.33 -16.59
CA LYS A 125 -8.86 5.51 -17.47
C LYS A 125 -7.58 4.92 -16.89
N PHE A 126 -7.46 4.85 -15.57
CA PHE A 126 -6.26 4.34 -14.92
C PHE A 126 -6.60 3.96 -13.48
N LEU A 127 -7.36 2.87 -13.35
CA LEU A 127 -7.58 2.28 -12.04
C LEU A 127 -6.23 1.92 -11.44
N ASN A 128 -6.02 2.34 -10.20
CA ASN A 128 -4.72 2.23 -9.54
C ASN A 128 -4.81 1.40 -8.28
N ASP A 129 -5.15 1.97 -7.15
CA ASP A 129 -5.24 1.23 -5.91
C ASP A 129 -6.68 0.81 -5.58
N ILE A 130 -6.80 -0.24 -4.76
CA ILE A 130 -8.06 -0.88 -4.42
C ILE A 130 -8.05 -1.36 -2.97
N THR A 131 -9.16 -1.17 -2.27
CA THR A 131 -9.37 -1.70 -0.93
C THR A 131 -10.77 -2.29 -0.79
N VAL A 132 -10.95 -3.18 0.16
CA VAL A 132 -12.27 -3.76 0.48
C VAL A 132 -12.55 -3.61 1.97
N SER A 133 -13.74 -3.10 2.29
CA SER A 133 -14.19 -3.00 3.68
C SER A 133 -14.65 -4.35 4.23
N ASP A 134 -14.71 -4.49 5.54
CA ASP A 134 -15.23 -5.69 6.22
C ASP A 134 -16.68 -6.02 5.82
N LYS A 135 -17.43 -5.03 5.34
CA LYS A 135 -18.82 -5.19 4.83
C LYS A 135 -18.88 -5.64 3.36
N GLY A 136 -17.71 -5.78 2.69
CA GLY A 136 -17.61 -6.21 1.29
C GLY A 136 -17.81 -5.10 0.26
N THR A 137 -17.82 -3.83 0.67
CA THR A 137 -17.74 -2.71 -0.27
C THR A 137 -16.32 -2.56 -0.75
N VAL A 138 -16.11 -2.62 -2.07
CA VAL A 138 -14.82 -2.40 -2.70
C VAL A 138 -14.72 -0.94 -3.12
N TYR A 139 -13.57 -0.30 -2.85
CA TYR A 139 -13.23 1.03 -3.33
C TYR A 139 -12.02 0.95 -4.24
N VAL A 140 -12.06 1.64 -5.36
CA VAL A 140 -10.96 1.68 -6.34
C VAL A 140 -10.71 3.11 -6.78
N SER A 141 -9.45 3.53 -6.77
CA SER A 141 -9.01 4.84 -7.25
C SER A 141 -8.77 4.84 -8.75
N ASP A 142 -9.10 5.94 -9.42
CA ASP A 142 -8.70 6.23 -10.81
C ASP A 142 -7.85 7.49 -10.83
N SER A 143 -6.55 7.31 -10.91
CA SER A 143 -5.58 8.40 -10.81
C SER A 143 -5.68 9.42 -11.94
N ARG A 144 -6.14 9.01 -13.14
CA ARG A 144 -6.31 9.94 -14.29
C ARG A 144 -7.59 10.74 -14.23
N THR A 145 -8.68 10.13 -13.77
CA THR A 145 -9.97 10.85 -13.66
C THR A 145 -10.16 11.55 -12.32
N LYS A 146 -9.20 11.37 -11.36
CA LYS A 146 -9.24 11.94 -10.00
C LYS A 146 -10.49 11.49 -9.22
N ARG A 147 -10.90 10.25 -9.43
CA ARG A 147 -12.12 9.68 -8.88
C ARG A 147 -11.82 8.47 -8.02
N ILE A 148 -12.74 8.21 -7.09
CA ILE A 148 -12.82 6.94 -6.39
C ILE A 148 -14.19 6.36 -6.71
N HIS A 149 -14.20 5.13 -7.18
CA HIS A 149 -15.42 4.37 -7.41
C HIS A 149 -15.63 3.39 -6.27
N LYS A 150 -16.90 3.06 -5.99
CA LYS A 150 -17.26 1.95 -5.12
C LYS A 150 -17.97 0.88 -5.89
N ILE A 151 -17.79 -0.37 -5.46
CA ILE A 151 -18.45 -1.54 -6.03
C ILE A 151 -19.18 -2.27 -4.91
N GLU A 152 -20.47 -2.44 -5.09
CA GLU A 152 -21.35 -3.18 -4.20
C GLU A 152 -22.18 -4.15 -5.05
N LYS A 153 -22.23 -5.43 -4.66
CA LYS A 153 -22.96 -6.48 -5.41
C LYS A 153 -22.60 -6.49 -6.90
N ASN A 154 -21.31 -6.35 -7.21
CA ASN A 154 -20.74 -6.30 -8.57
C ASN A 154 -21.22 -5.11 -9.43
N LYS A 155 -21.76 -4.07 -8.83
CA LYS A 155 -22.15 -2.84 -9.51
C LYS A 155 -21.28 -1.68 -9.08
N ALA A 156 -20.63 -1.06 -10.05
CA ALA A 156 -19.80 0.13 -9.81
C ALA A 156 -20.63 1.41 -9.78
N SER A 157 -20.20 2.35 -8.94
CA SER A 157 -20.77 3.70 -8.89
C SER A 157 -19.71 4.70 -8.42
N LEU A 158 -19.85 5.98 -8.74
CA LEU A 158 -18.98 7.04 -8.26
C LEU A 158 -19.13 7.17 -6.74
N TYR A 159 -17.98 7.20 -6.03
CA TYR A 159 -17.93 7.43 -4.59
C TYR A 159 -17.48 8.85 -4.23
N LEU A 160 -16.30 9.25 -4.72
CA LEU A 160 -15.73 10.58 -4.56
C LEU A 160 -15.10 11.05 -5.88
N GLU A 161 -15.02 12.35 -6.08
CA GLU A 161 -14.36 12.95 -7.24
C GLU A 161 -13.54 14.19 -6.84
N ASN A 162 -12.74 14.69 -7.80
CA ASN A 162 -11.88 15.86 -7.62
C ASN A 162 -10.75 15.64 -6.59
N ILE A 163 -10.33 14.39 -6.37
CA ILE A 163 -9.19 14.06 -5.51
C ILE A 163 -7.91 14.13 -6.35
N ASN A 164 -7.23 15.25 -6.31
CA ASN A 164 -6.00 15.44 -7.08
C ASN A 164 -4.90 14.45 -6.65
N GLY A 165 -4.32 13.72 -7.63
CA GLY A 165 -3.28 12.74 -7.37
C GLY A 165 -3.75 11.56 -6.52
N VAL A 166 -5.04 11.18 -6.64
CA VAL A 166 -5.57 10.01 -5.92
C VAL A 166 -4.80 8.76 -6.31
N ASN A 167 -4.40 7.99 -5.28
CA ASN A 167 -3.69 6.72 -5.41
C ASN A 167 -4.12 5.79 -4.27
N GLY A 168 -3.26 5.52 -3.28
CA GLY A 168 -3.46 4.59 -2.18
C GLY A 168 -4.79 4.75 -1.45
N LEU A 169 -5.45 3.65 -1.17
CA LEU A 169 -6.73 3.57 -0.47
C LEU A 169 -6.67 2.56 0.67
N LYS A 170 -7.26 2.90 1.82
CA LYS A 170 -7.45 1.92 2.90
C LYS A 170 -8.79 2.11 3.59
N ALA A 171 -9.66 1.12 3.50
CA ALA A 171 -10.91 1.08 4.26
C ALA A 171 -10.66 0.54 5.66
N ILE A 172 -11.09 1.27 6.70
CA ILE A 172 -10.97 0.88 8.10
C ILE A 172 -12.28 1.22 8.81
N GLY A 173 -13.03 0.21 9.21
CA GLY A 173 -14.37 0.40 9.76
C GLY A 173 -15.30 1.07 8.73
N GLU A 174 -15.80 2.26 9.07
CA GLU A 174 -16.67 3.05 8.18
C GLU A 174 -15.91 4.17 7.43
N ASP A 175 -14.64 4.35 7.73
CA ASP A 175 -13.80 5.38 7.16
C ASP A 175 -13.02 4.87 5.95
N LEU A 176 -12.76 5.74 4.98
CA LEU A 176 -11.83 5.50 3.89
C LEU A 176 -10.66 6.46 3.99
N TYR A 177 -9.46 5.91 4.16
CA TYR A 177 -8.20 6.66 4.09
C TYR A 177 -7.73 6.70 2.65
N ILE A 178 -7.26 7.88 2.21
CA ILE A 178 -7.03 8.18 0.79
C ILE A 178 -5.72 8.93 0.66
N ILE A 179 -4.83 8.47 -0.19
CA ILE A 179 -3.71 9.27 -0.66
C ILE A 179 -4.19 10.16 -1.81
N GLY A 180 -4.07 11.48 -1.63
CA GLY A 180 -4.31 12.49 -2.66
C GLY A 180 -3.07 13.36 -2.84
N GLY A 181 -2.22 13.02 -3.81
CA GLY A 181 -0.93 13.66 -3.99
C GLY A 181 -0.01 13.43 -2.80
N LYS A 182 0.33 14.47 -2.06
CA LYS A 182 1.19 14.40 -0.86
C LYS A 182 0.41 14.25 0.45
N THR A 183 -0.91 14.23 0.37
CA THR A 183 -1.78 14.32 1.54
C THR A 183 -2.48 13.00 1.80
N ILE A 184 -2.52 12.60 3.07
CA ILE A 184 -3.42 11.55 3.53
C ILE A 184 -4.70 12.21 4.00
N TRP A 185 -5.80 11.82 3.38
CA TRP A 185 -7.15 12.22 3.73
C TRP A 185 -7.88 11.08 4.43
N LYS A 186 -8.81 11.44 5.31
CA LYS A 186 -9.80 10.54 5.87
C LYS A 186 -11.18 10.99 5.39
N ALA A 187 -11.91 10.14 4.68
CA ALA A 187 -13.31 10.31 4.37
C ALA A 187 -14.15 9.53 5.40
N ASP A 188 -15.06 10.22 6.09
CA ASP A 188 -16.00 9.58 7.02
C ASP A 188 -17.18 8.93 6.27
N ALA A 189 -18.10 8.29 7.01
CA ALA A 189 -19.30 7.67 6.47
C ALA A 189 -20.20 8.64 5.66
N GLN A 190 -20.13 9.94 5.96
CA GLN A 190 -20.82 11.02 5.22
C GLN A 190 -19.97 11.57 4.07
N LYS A 191 -18.81 10.96 3.77
CA LYS A 191 -17.85 11.37 2.74
C LYS A 191 -17.19 12.73 3.01
N LYS A 192 -17.23 13.21 4.24
CA LYS A 192 -16.53 14.44 4.63
C LYS A 192 -15.04 14.16 4.74
N LEU A 193 -14.24 14.93 4.02
CA LEU A 193 -12.79 14.81 4.01
C LEU A 193 -12.18 15.60 5.16
N ALA A 194 -11.32 14.95 5.92
CA ALA A 194 -10.44 15.56 6.91
C ALA A 194 -8.98 15.23 6.56
N LYS A 195 -8.10 16.21 6.61
CA LYS A 195 -6.66 16.03 6.40
C LYS A 195 -6.06 15.35 7.63
N LEU A 196 -5.33 14.24 7.42
CA LEU A 196 -4.59 13.55 8.48
C LEU A 196 -3.13 14.01 8.51
N ALA A 197 -2.45 13.96 7.36
CA ALA A 197 -1.04 14.31 7.25
C ALA A 197 -0.72 14.91 5.88
N GLU A 198 0.42 15.58 5.78
CA GLU A 198 1.01 16.01 4.51
C GLU A 198 2.49 15.62 4.49
N LEU A 199 2.90 14.87 3.46
CA LEU A 199 4.23 14.31 3.31
C LEU A 199 5.06 15.11 2.29
N PRO A 200 6.39 14.99 2.29
CA PRO A 200 7.24 15.69 1.32
C PRO A 200 7.04 15.22 -0.12
N ASN A 201 6.71 13.93 -0.31
CA ASN A 201 6.60 13.24 -1.60
C ASN A 201 5.17 12.78 -1.86
N GLY A 202 4.79 12.69 -3.14
CA GLY A 202 3.53 12.08 -3.53
C GLY A 202 3.49 10.60 -3.16
N GLY A 203 2.36 10.15 -2.62
CA GLY A 203 2.23 8.78 -2.11
C GLY A 203 1.72 7.78 -3.13
N ASP A 204 1.95 6.52 -2.80
CA ASP A 204 1.54 5.34 -3.55
C ASP A 204 0.70 4.42 -2.68
N GLY A 205 1.29 3.65 -1.77
CA GLY A 205 0.62 2.74 -0.87
C GLY A 205 0.40 3.28 0.56
N LEU A 206 -0.62 2.77 1.24
CA LEU A 206 -1.01 3.17 2.60
C LEU A 206 -1.45 1.95 3.42
N GLU A 207 -0.69 1.60 4.47
CA GLU A 207 -1.04 0.48 5.36
C GLU A 207 -1.09 0.91 6.84
N PRO A 208 -2.15 0.53 7.61
CA PRO A 208 -2.24 0.86 9.02
C PRO A 208 -1.27 0.02 9.87
N VAL A 209 -0.60 0.66 10.81
CA VAL A 209 0.28 0.00 11.78
C VAL A 209 -0.45 -0.28 13.10
N GLY A 210 -1.51 0.46 13.38
CA GLY A 210 -2.28 0.46 14.61
C GLY A 210 -2.26 1.82 15.31
N LYS A 211 -3.17 2.03 16.27
CA LYS A 211 -3.30 3.29 17.03
C LYS A 211 -3.51 4.55 16.20
N GLY A 212 -3.93 4.40 14.94
CA GLY A 212 -4.10 5.52 14.00
C GLY A 212 -2.86 5.88 13.21
N ASP A 213 -1.77 5.13 13.38
CA ASP A 213 -0.52 5.31 12.63
C ASP A 213 -0.54 4.52 11.31
N PHE A 214 0.24 4.99 10.34
CA PHE A 214 0.32 4.40 9.00
C PHE A 214 1.75 4.25 8.51
N LEU A 215 1.94 3.29 7.60
CA LEU A 215 3.04 3.25 6.66
C LEU A 215 2.59 3.87 5.36
N PHE A 216 3.45 4.67 4.77
CA PHE A 216 3.19 5.39 3.53
C PHE A 216 4.38 5.20 2.60
N THR A 217 4.14 4.72 1.40
CA THR A 217 5.16 4.67 0.35
C THR A 217 5.00 5.79 -0.64
N SER A 218 6.10 6.19 -1.24
CA SER A 218 6.13 7.09 -2.39
C SER A 218 6.83 6.36 -3.54
N TRP A 219 6.19 6.27 -4.68
CA TRP A 219 6.74 5.59 -5.86
C TRP A 219 8.17 6.04 -6.21
N SER A 220 8.55 7.25 -5.85
CA SER A 220 9.89 7.80 -6.06
C SER A 220 10.99 7.20 -5.17
N GLY A 221 10.69 6.23 -4.31
CA GLY A 221 11.68 5.50 -3.50
C GLY A 221 11.76 5.92 -2.04
N TYR A 222 10.64 6.39 -1.45
CA TYR A 222 10.59 6.76 -0.04
C TYR A 222 9.55 5.94 0.72
N ILE A 223 9.85 5.61 1.98
CA ILE A 223 8.91 5.02 2.93
C ILE A 223 8.89 5.87 4.19
N TYR A 224 7.70 6.21 4.65
CA TYR A 224 7.46 6.98 5.86
C TYR A 224 6.64 6.20 6.88
N TYR A 225 6.94 6.40 8.16
CA TYR A 225 6.04 6.12 9.25
C TYR A 225 5.26 7.41 9.54
N VAL A 226 3.94 7.34 9.56
CA VAL A 226 3.07 8.49 9.76
C VAL A 226 2.30 8.28 11.04
N TYR A 227 2.47 9.18 12.00
CA TYR A 227 1.79 9.15 13.29
C TYR A 227 0.35 9.66 13.19
N ALA A 228 -0.50 9.24 14.11
CA ALA A 228 -1.91 9.68 14.19
C ALA A 228 -2.08 11.20 14.34
N ASP A 229 -1.06 11.91 14.83
CA ASP A 229 -1.03 13.37 14.96
C ASP A 229 -0.57 14.08 13.66
N GLY A 230 -0.30 13.31 12.60
CA GLY A 230 0.12 13.82 11.28
C GLY A 230 1.62 14.07 11.14
N LYS A 231 2.42 13.85 12.18
CA LYS A 231 3.89 13.83 12.06
C LYS A 231 4.34 12.60 11.31
N TYR A 232 5.59 12.59 10.85
CA TYR A 232 6.15 11.46 10.15
C TYR A 232 7.66 11.33 10.38
N ASP A 233 8.15 10.08 10.25
CA ASP A 233 9.57 9.74 10.17
C ASP A 233 9.87 9.17 8.79
N LEU A 234 11.02 9.55 8.22
CA LEU A 234 11.55 8.89 7.02
C LEU A 234 12.22 7.58 7.44
N LEU A 235 11.69 6.45 6.94
CA LEU A 235 12.20 5.12 7.25
C LEU A 235 13.18 4.58 6.20
N LEU A 236 12.95 4.91 4.93
CA LEU A 236 13.75 4.42 3.81
C LEU A 236 13.81 5.49 2.71
N ASP A 237 15.00 5.61 2.11
CA ASP A 237 15.26 6.44 0.95
C ASP A 237 16.13 5.67 -0.05
N THR A 238 15.54 5.32 -1.20
CA THR A 238 16.19 4.59 -2.29
C THR A 238 16.14 5.34 -3.61
N HIS A 239 15.76 6.64 -3.59
CA HIS A 239 15.55 7.42 -4.82
C HIS A 239 16.83 7.56 -5.66
N LEU A 240 18.00 7.72 -5.01
CA LEU A 240 19.28 7.78 -5.72
C LEU A 240 19.71 6.44 -6.33
N GLU A 241 19.24 5.32 -5.78
CA GLU A 241 19.44 3.98 -6.34
C GLU A 241 18.50 3.70 -7.52
N LYS A 242 17.57 4.63 -7.82
CA LYS A 242 16.48 4.46 -8.80
C LYS A 242 15.68 3.19 -8.53
N LYS A 243 15.45 2.89 -7.26
CA LYS A 243 14.65 1.77 -6.80
C LYS A 243 13.33 2.31 -6.25
N ASN A 244 12.24 1.98 -6.92
CA ASN A 244 10.91 2.45 -6.53
C ASN A 244 10.45 1.75 -5.24
N THR A 245 9.52 2.41 -4.55
CA THR A 245 8.74 1.84 -3.44
C THR A 245 7.27 2.04 -3.79
N ALA A 246 6.71 1.06 -4.52
CA ALA A 246 5.33 1.12 -4.99
C ALA A 246 4.35 0.69 -3.87
N ASP A 247 3.15 0.24 -4.20
CA ASP A 247 2.14 -0.09 -3.20
C ASP A 247 2.55 -1.26 -2.31
N LEU A 248 2.57 -1.00 -0.99
CA LEU A 248 3.14 -1.93 -0.01
C LEU A 248 2.11 -2.90 0.56
N GLY A 249 2.59 -4.10 0.96
CA GLY A 249 1.89 -4.98 1.87
C GLY A 249 2.51 -4.96 3.27
N TYR A 250 1.70 -5.17 4.29
CA TYR A 250 2.16 -5.19 5.68
C TYR A 250 1.62 -6.40 6.46
N ASP A 251 2.51 -7.10 7.16
CA ASP A 251 2.16 -8.10 8.18
C ASP A 251 2.17 -7.44 9.55
N PRO A 252 1.00 -7.14 10.15
CA PRO A 252 0.94 -6.42 11.42
C PRO A 252 1.40 -7.26 12.61
N VAL A 253 1.36 -8.61 12.50
CA VAL A 253 1.77 -9.51 13.58
C VAL A 253 3.28 -9.56 13.70
N LYS A 254 3.97 -9.77 12.57
CA LYS A 254 5.43 -9.81 12.52
C LYS A 254 6.05 -8.44 12.29
N ARG A 255 5.25 -7.43 11.99
CA ARG A 255 5.69 -6.07 11.65
C ARG A 255 6.66 -6.09 10.43
N ILE A 256 6.29 -6.83 9.38
CA ILE A 256 7.10 -6.94 8.16
C ILE A 256 6.40 -6.19 7.02
N LEU A 257 7.15 -5.30 6.35
CA LEU A 257 6.74 -4.63 5.13
C LEU A 257 7.25 -5.44 3.94
N TYR A 258 6.40 -5.53 2.91
CA TYR A 258 6.73 -6.11 1.61
C TYR A 258 6.56 -5.04 0.55
N ILE A 259 7.64 -4.69 -0.15
CA ILE A 259 7.73 -3.52 -1.03
C ILE A 259 8.07 -3.96 -2.45
N PRO A 260 7.16 -3.76 -3.42
CA PRO A 260 7.48 -4.00 -4.82
C PRO A 260 8.34 -2.87 -5.36
N THR A 261 9.33 -3.21 -6.18
CA THR A 261 10.36 -2.26 -6.65
C THR A 261 10.14 -1.78 -8.08
N PHE A 262 8.98 -2.04 -8.64
CA PHE A 262 8.54 -1.60 -9.97
C PHE A 262 9.59 -1.90 -11.06
N TRP A 263 10.39 -0.91 -11.48
CA TRP A 263 11.39 -1.07 -12.54
C TRP A 263 12.54 -2.02 -12.18
N LYS A 264 12.81 -2.27 -10.92
CA LYS A 264 13.83 -3.26 -10.51
C LYS A 264 13.31 -4.69 -10.50
N LYS A 265 12.01 -4.90 -10.78
CA LYS A 265 11.38 -6.21 -10.97
C LYS A 265 11.53 -7.18 -9.80
N SER A 266 11.63 -6.65 -8.59
CA SER A 266 11.79 -7.43 -7.34
C SER A 266 10.77 -7.01 -6.28
N VAL A 267 10.68 -7.80 -5.23
CA VAL A 267 10.01 -7.45 -3.97
C VAL A 267 11.05 -7.47 -2.87
N MET A 268 11.04 -6.45 -1.99
CA MET A 268 11.86 -6.37 -0.79
C MET A 268 11.02 -6.64 0.45
N ALA A 269 11.61 -7.24 1.48
CA ALA A 269 11.01 -7.32 2.80
C ALA A 269 11.86 -6.61 3.84
N TYR A 270 11.18 -5.88 4.73
CA TYR A 270 11.80 -5.16 5.83
C TYR A 270 11.07 -5.42 7.13
N GLN A 271 11.84 -5.58 8.22
CA GLN A 271 11.33 -5.59 9.58
C GLN A 271 11.20 -4.16 10.09
N LEU A 272 10.02 -3.78 10.55
CA LEU A 272 9.81 -2.52 11.29
C LEU A 272 10.16 -2.71 12.76
N LYS A 273 11.13 -1.94 13.24
CA LYS A 273 11.58 -1.91 14.66
C LYS A 273 11.04 -0.70 15.38
#